data_93a1592e616eff64b449230cb728a6b4
#
_entry.id   93a1592e616eff64b449230cb728a6b4
#
_cell.length_a   1.000
_cell.length_b   1.000
_cell.length_c   1.000
_cell.angle_alpha   90.00
_cell.angle_beta   90.00
_cell.angle_gamma   90.00
#
_symmetry.space_group_name_H-M   'P 1'
#
loop_
_entity.id
_entity.type
_entity.pdbx_description
1 polymer ?
#
loop_
_entity_poly.entity_id
_entity_poly.type
_entity_poly.pdbx_seq_one_letter_code
_entity_poly.pdbx_strand_id
1 'polypeptide(L)' 'MDKSKQYAIGALAELESFYAASEAALQEARAGGTERERLYRLGQRAAVLQAIKIVKAWFAADDV' A
#
# COMPACT_ATOMS: atom_id res chain seq x y z
N MET A 1 18.38 15.33 -10.44
CA MET A 1 17.70 14.42 -9.51
C MET A 1 18.06 12.98 -9.87
N ASP A 2 18.38 12.19 -8.88
CA ASP A 2 18.74 10.78 -9.07
C ASP A 2 17.53 10.01 -9.60
N LYS A 3 17.76 9.16 -10.61
CA LYS A 3 16.70 8.31 -11.19
C LYS A 3 16.10 7.36 -10.16
N SER A 4 16.90 6.87 -9.21
CA SER A 4 16.41 6.00 -8.13
C SER A 4 15.31 6.68 -7.32
N LYS A 5 15.48 7.96 -7.03
CA LYS A 5 14.51 8.73 -6.26
C LYS A 5 13.21 8.93 -7.05
N GLN A 6 13.30 9.15 -8.36
CA GLN A 6 12.12 9.25 -9.22
C GLN A 6 11.34 7.95 -9.28
N TYR A 7 12.02 6.82 -9.39
CA TYR A 7 11.37 5.52 -9.36
C TYR A 7 10.68 5.25 -8.03
N ALA A 8 11.33 5.64 -6.93
CA ALA A 8 10.74 5.47 -5.60
C ALA A 8 9.50 6.33 -5.42
N ILE A 9 9.50 7.57 -5.93
CA ILE A 9 8.32 8.45 -5.91
C ILE A 9 7.17 7.82 -6.70
N GLY A 10 7.45 7.31 -7.90
CA GLY A 10 6.44 6.65 -8.72
C GLY A 10 5.89 5.40 -8.06
N ALA A 11 6.76 4.57 -7.49
CA ALA A 11 6.36 3.37 -6.78
C ALA A 11 5.49 3.70 -5.56
N LEU A 12 5.85 4.75 -4.82
CA LEU A 12 5.08 5.18 -3.65
C LEU A 12 3.69 5.64 -4.06
N ALA A 13 3.58 6.42 -5.14
CA ALA A 13 2.28 6.88 -5.66
C ALA A 13 1.40 5.71 -6.06
N GLU A 14 1.96 4.70 -6.74
CA GLU A 14 1.21 3.48 -7.10
C GLU A 14 0.77 2.71 -5.87
N LEU A 15 1.65 2.54 -4.89
CA LEU A 15 1.32 1.83 -3.65
C LEU A 15 0.22 2.55 -2.87
N GLU A 16 0.24 3.87 -2.82
CA GLU A 16 -0.81 4.64 -2.17
C GLU A 16 -2.16 4.48 -2.89
N SER A 17 -2.14 4.40 -4.22
CA SER A 17 -3.33 4.12 -5.01
C SER A 17 -3.87 2.71 -4.72
N PHE A 18 -2.99 1.70 -4.64
CA PHE A 18 -3.38 0.35 -4.26
C PHE A 18 -3.91 0.29 -2.84
N TYR A 19 -3.34 1.06 -1.93
CA TYR A 19 -3.83 1.12 -0.55
C TYR A 19 -5.26 1.65 -0.50
N ALA A 20 -5.54 2.74 -1.22
CA ALA A 20 -6.89 3.30 -1.29
C ALA A 20 -7.88 2.28 -1.88
N ALA A 21 -7.48 1.57 -2.94
CA ALA A 21 -8.30 0.53 -3.54
C ALA A 21 -8.52 -0.64 -2.57
N SER A 22 -7.50 -1.04 -1.81
CA SER A 22 -7.62 -2.13 -0.85
C SER A 22 -8.51 -1.75 0.33
N GLU A 23 -8.52 -0.48 0.75
CA GLU A 23 -9.45 0.01 1.77
C GLU A 23 -10.89 -0.03 1.26
N ALA A 24 -11.13 0.43 0.04
CA ALA A 24 -12.47 0.38 -0.56
C ALA A 24 -12.98 -1.05 -0.65
N ALA A 25 -12.13 -1.98 -1.10
CA ALA A 25 -12.49 -3.40 -1.18
C ALA A 25 -12.79 -3.99 0.20
N LEU A 26 -12.04 -3.59 1.24
CA LEU A 26 -12.31 -4.03 2.60
C LEU A 26 -13.66 -3.53 3.11
N GLN A 27 -14.01 -2.28 2.83
CA GLN A 27 -15.31 -1.74 3.23
C GLN A 27 -16.45 -2.47 2.54
N GLU A 28 -16.31 -2.81 1.25
CA GLU A 28 -17.30 -3.62 0.54
C GLU A 28 -17.44 -5.00 1.16
N ALA A 29 -16.31 -5.65 1.51
CA ALA A 29 -16.32 -6.95 2.13
C ALA A 29 -16.99 -6.92 3.52
N ARG A 30 -16.79 -5.86 4.28
CA ARG A 30 -17.45 -5.66 5.58
C ARG A 30 -18.94 -5.47 5.45
N ALA A 31 -19.38 -4.80 4.39
CA ALA A 31 -20.79 -4.51 4.17
C ALA A 31 -21.59 -5.74 3.71
N GLY A 32 -21.00 -6.62 2.93
CA GLY A 32 -21.75 -7.74 2.34
C GLY A 32 -20.96 -8.99 2.03
N GLY A 33 -19.67 -9.04 2.38
CA GLY A 33 -18.82 -10.18 2.08
C GLY A 33 -18.83 -11.26 3.16
N THR A 34 -18.21 -12.38 2.84
CA THR A 34 -18.02 -13.47 3.81
C THR A 34 -16.86 -13.12 4.74
N GLU A 35 -16.76 -13.86 5.85
CA GLU A 35 -15.64 -13.72 6.78
C GLU A 35 -14.31 -13.98 6.07
N ARG A 36 -14.27 -14.97 5.18
CA ARG A 36 -13.08 -15.31 4.40
C ARG A 36 -12.63 -14.13 3.52
N GLU A 37 -13.58 -13.47 2.86
CA GLU A 37 -13.28 -12.28 2.05
C GLU A 37 -12.77 -11.13 2.89
N ARG A 38 -13.36 -10.91 4.06
CA ARG A 38 -12.91 -9.85 4.98
C ARG A 38 -11.47 -10.09 5.43
N LEU A 39 -11.12 -11.32 5.78
CA LEU A 39 -9.77 -11.68 6.20
C LEU A 39 -8.78 -11.50 5.05
N TYR A 40 -9.17 -11.90 3.83
CA TYR A 40 -8.34 -11.72 2.65
C TYR A 40 -8.05 -10.23 2.40
N ARG A 41 -9.10 -9.39 2.47
CA ARG A 41 -8.95 -7.94 2.22
C ARG A 41 -8.13 -7.25 3.31
N LEU A 42 -8.27 -7.69 4.57
CA LEU A 42 -7.42 -7.19 5.65
C LEU A 42 -5.94 -7.51 5.40
N GLY A 43 -5.64 -8.73 5.02
CA GLY A 43 -4.28 -9.14 4.69
C GLY A 43 -3.71 -8.37 3.51
N GLN A 44 -4.51 -8.16 2.47
CA GLN A 44 -4.11 -7.38 1.31
C GLN A 44 -3.77 -5.93 1.69
N ARG A 45 -4.61 -5.28 2.48
CA ARG A 45 -4.37 -3.92 2.95
C ARG A 45 -3.10 -3.84 3.79
N ALA A 46 -2.90 -4.78 4.70
CA ALA A 46 -1.72 -4.84 5.55
C ALA A 46 -0.43 -5.00 4.73
N ALA A 47 -0.45 -5.84 3.71
CA ALA A 47 0.70 -6.04 2.82
C ALA A 47 1.05 -4.77 2.05
N VAL A 48 0.06 -4.07 1.51
CA VAL A 48 0.28 -2.81 0.80
C VAL A 48 0.85 -1.75 1.74
N LEU A 49 0.31 -1.65 2.95
CA LEU A 49 0.81 -0.70 3.94
C LEU A 49 2.26 -0.99 4.32
N GLN A 50 2.61 -2.27 4.46
CA GLN A 50 3.99 -2.66 4.74
C GLN A 50 4.93 -2.26 3.60
N ALA A 51 4.52 -2.43 2.36
CA ALA A 51 5.28 -2.01 1.20
C ALA A 51 5.50 -0.49 1.18
N ILE A 52 4.47 0.28 1.52
CA ILE A 52 4.58 1.73 1.64
C ILE A 52 5.63 2.12 2.69
N LYS A 53 5.61 1.47 3.84
CA LYS A 53 6.56 1.73 4.93
C LYS A 53 7.99 1.44 4.50
N ILE A 54 8.20 0.36 3.75
CA ILE A 54 9.52 -0.02 3.24
C ILE A 54 10.05 1.05 2.28
N VAL A 55 9.23 1.50 1.33
CA VAL A 55 9.64 2.53 0.36
C VAL A 55 9.94 3.84 1.07
N LYS A 56 9.12 4.24 2.05
CA LYS A 56 9.36 5.45 2.84
C LYS A 56 10.67 5.38 3.62
N ALA A 57 11.00 4.21 4.16
CA ALA A 57 12.26 4.01 4.86
C ALA A 57 13.45 4.19 3.92
N TRP A 58 13.36 3.72 2.69
CA TRP A 58 14.39 3.94 1.68
C TRP A 58 14.57 5.42 1.36
N PHE A 59 13.47 6.18 1.26
CA PHE A 59 13.53 7.63 1.08
C PHE A 59 14.28 8.31 2.23
N ALA A 60 13.96 7.94 3.45
CA ALA A 60 14.61 8.52 4.63
C ALA A 60 16.10 8.21 4.66
N ALA A 61 16.49 7.01 4.23
CA ALA A 61 17.89 6.61 4.15
C ALA A 61 18.66 7.42 3.10
N ASP A 62 18.03 7.74 1.97
CA ASP A 62 18.65 8.51 0.89
C ASP A 62 18.85 10.00 1.26
N ASP A 63 18.10 10.52 2.20
CA ASP A 63 18.15 11.91 2.61
C ASP A 63 19.23 12.18 3.68
N VAL A 64 19.95 11.19 4.08
CA VAL A 64 20.98 11.30 5.13
C VAL A 64 22.35 11.68 4.56
#